data_bd965f79c791417ae2fdd87cda350dc2
#
_entry.id   bd965f79c791417ae2fdd87cda350dc2
#
_cell.length_a   1.000
_cell.length_b   1.000
_cell.length_c   1.000
_cell.angle_alpha   90.00
_cell.angle_beta   90.00
_cell.angle_gamma   90.00
#
_symmetry.space_group_name_H-M   'P 1'
#
loop_
_entity.id
_entity.type
_entity.pdbx_description
1 polymer ?
#
loop_
_entity_poly.entity_id
_entity_poly.type
_entity_poly.pdbx_seq_one_letter_code
_entity_poly.pdbx_strand_id
1 'polypeptide(L)'
;MVVRSAVPFTVAELDRAAELVGQFFGPTPQYAWPLLAEAIGAEVWVKHENHTPTGAFKVRGGLVYTQRHVHDSTADGTVRGLISATRGNHGQSLAYAGRAFGVPVTIVVPHGNSPDKNAAMRAFGADLIEEGRDFQAAREHAGALAVERDLQMVPSFHPDLVLGVATYARELMLGAPELDTVYVPVGMGSGVCANIAVRDLLGLDTEIVGVVAERAPATALSFAAGHVVNTDTADTMIDGVACRAPDAAAIEAIIAGAARIVQVSDELCADAVRMLFATTHNMPEPSGAVALAGLLAERDQQQGGRVGIVMSGGNIDGPMLAEIMAGNTPAV
;
A
#
# COMPACT_ATOMS: atom_id res chain seq x y z
N MET A 1 -18.31 -17.40 15.50
CA MET A 1 -18.06 -18.10 14.22
C MET A 1 -17.21 -17.13 13.41
N VAL A 2 -15.89 -17.35 13.37
CA VAL A 2 -14.97 -16.47 12.68
C VAL A 2 -15.27 -16.56 11.18
N VAL A 3 -15.76 -15.49 10.59
CA VAL A 3 -15.93 -15.37 9.13
C VAL A 3 -14.51 -15.40 8.54
N ARG A 4 -14.17 -16.45 7.82
CA ARG A 4 -12.84 -16.57 7.18
C ARG A 4 -12.70 -15.52 6.09
N SER A 5 -11.50 -14.91 6.00
CA SER A 5 -11.10 -13.93 5.00
C SER A 5 -11.53 -14.34 3.58
N ALA A 6 -12.06 -13.36 2.82
CA ALA A 6 -12.39 -13.52 1.40
C ALA A 6 -11.16 -13.57 0.47
N VAL A 7 -9.93 -13.41 1.00
CA VAL A 7 -8.71 -13.47 0.19
C VAL A 7 -8.20 -14.91 0.12
N PRO A 8 -8.27 -15.54 -1.05
CA PRO A 8 -8.06 -16.97 -1.18
C PRO A 8 -6.58 -17.31 -1.44
N PHE A 9 -5.76 -17.32 -0.42
CA PHE A 9 -4.46 -18.01 -0.50
C PHE A 9 -4.19 -18.84 0.74
N THR A 10 -3.44 -19.90 0.55
CA THR A 10 -3.05 -20.87 1.59
C THR A 10 -1.73 -20.46 2.25
N VAL A 11 -1.41 -21.06 3.41
CA VAL A 11 -0.10 -20.91 4.06
C VAL A 11 1.02 -21.30 3.10
N ALA A 12 0.88 -22.40 2.35
CA ALA A 12 1.89 -22.86 1.39
C ALA A 12 2.11 -21.88 0.23
N GLU A 13 1.08 -21.13 -0.21
CA GLU A 13 1.24 -20.10 -1.21
C GLU A 13 1.95 -18.87 -0.63
N LEU A 14 1.64 -18.51 0.61
CA LEU A 14 2.31 -17.42 1.33
C LEU A 14 3.80 -17.74 1.57
N ASP A 15 4.12 -19.00 1.91
CA ASP A 15 5.51 -19.45 2.05
C ASP A 15 6.29 -19.32 0.73
N ARG A 16 5.71 -19.78 -0.38
CA ARG A 16 6.33 -19.61 -1.71
C ARG A 16 6.48 -18.16 -2.11
N ALA A 17 5.51 -17.30 -1.79
CA ALA A 17 5.60 -15.87 -2.04
C ALA A 17 6.71 -15.22 -1.20
N ALA A 18 6.88 -15.63 0.06
CA ALA A 18 7.96 -15.16 0.92
C ALA A 18 9.33 -15.62 0.43
N GLU A 19 9.46 -16.86 -0.02
CA GLU A 19 10.68 -17.38 -0.65
C GLU A 19 11.03 -16.61 -1.93
N LEU A 20 10.04 -16.32 -2.77
CA LEU A 20 10.23 -15.53 -3.99
C LEU A 20 10.71 -14.11 -3.67
N VAL A 21 10.01 -13.38 -2.80
CA VAL A 21 10.39 -12.02 -2.39
C VAL A 21 11.78 -12.02 -1.74
N GLY A 22 12.09 -13.05 -0.94
CA GLY A 22 13.37 -13.24 -0.28
C GLY A 22 14.58 -13.40 -1.22
N GLN A 23 14.37 -13.72 -2.49
CA GLN A 23 15.44 -13.74 -3.51
C GLN A 23 15.89 -12.34 -3.92
N PHE A 24 15.08 -11.31 -3.67
CA PHE A 24 15.35 -9.93 -4.08
C PHE A 24 15.76 -9.04 -2.91
N PHE A 25 15.15 -9.22 -1.75
CA PHE A 25 15.50 -8.53 -0.51
C PHE A 25 14.98 -9.28 0.71
N GLY A 26 15.68 -9.12 1.83
CA GLY A 26 15.30 -9.74 3.10
C GLY A 26 14.09 -9.07 3.76
N PRO A 27 13.66 -9.59 4.92
CA PRO A 27 12.63 -8.94 5.73
C PRO A 27 12.98 -7.48 6.03
N THR A 28 12.00 -6.58 5.87
CA THR A 28 12.22 -5.19 6.24
C THR A 28 12.29 -5.02 7.75
N PRO A 29 13.01 -4.00 8.26
CA PRO A 29 13.09 -3.74 9.68
C PRO A 29 11.71 -3.57 10.34
N GLN A 30 11.61 -4.01 11.59
CA GLN A 30 10.49 -3.73 12.46
C GLN A 30 10.97 -3.55 13.89
N TYR A 31 10.61 -2.44 14.51
CA TYR A 31 11.10 -2.06 15.82
C TYR A 31 9.99 -1.47 16.69
N ALA A 32 10.06 -1.75 17.99
CA ALA A 32 9.36 -0.96 19.01
C ALA A 32 10.22 0.27 19.32
N TRP A 33 9.72 1.46 19.01
CA TRP A 33 10.46 2.72 19.17
C TRP A 33 10.14 3.37 20.52
N PRO A 34 11.12 3.50 21.46
CA PRO A 34 10.85 4.02 22.80
C PRO A 34 10.26 5.44 22.82
N LEU A 35 10.76 6.36 21.99
CA LEU A 35 10.23 7.73 21.92
C LEU A 35 8.80 7.76 21.36
N LEU A 36 8.49 6.89 20.41
CA LEU A 36 7.12 6.77 19.88
C LEU A 36 6.18 6.17 20.93
N ALA A 37 6.65 5.14 21.67
CA ALA A 37 5.87 4.54 22.75
C ALA A 37 5.56 5.55 23.86
N GLU A 38 6.54 6.39 24.25
CA GLU A 38 6.34 7.47 25.22
C GLU A 38 5.30 8.49 24.71
N ALA A 39 5.41 8.91 23.46
CA ALA A 39 4.50 9.86 22.86
C ALA A 39 3.05 9.34 22.76
N ILE A 40 2.86 8.05 22.53
CA ILE A 40 1.55 7.41 22.35
C ILE A 40 0.97 6.92 23.70
N GLY A 41 1.80 6.39 24.60
CA GLY A 41 1.38 5.70 25.81
C GLY A 41 1.08 4.21 25.62
N ALA A 42 1.60 3.62 24.53
CA ALA A 42 1.47 2.21 24.17
C ALA A 42 2.78 1.70 23.56
N GLU A 43 3.03 0.40 23.55
CA GLU A 43 4.14 -0.20 22.83
C GLU A 43 3.84 -0.20 21.33
N VAL A 44 4.57 0.61 20.55
CA VAL A 44 4.30 0.80 19.10
C VAL A 44 5.39 0.15 18.26
N TRP A 45 5.01 -0.91 17.57
CA TRP A 45 5.83 -1.60 16.56
C TRP A 45 5.64 -1.00 15.17
N VAL A 46 6.71 -0.51 14.57
CA VAL A 46 6.67 0.05 13.22
C VAL A 46 7.24 -0.96 12.24
N LYS A 47 6.45 -1.37 11.25
CA LYS A 47 6.92 -2.15 10.09
C LYS A 47 7.40 -1.19 9.00
N HIS A 48 8.70 -1.19 8.73
CA HIS A 48 9.36 -0.22 7.86
C HIS A 48 9.36 -0.66 6.39
N GLU A 49 8.23 -0.58 5.71
CA GLU A 49 8.14 -0.91 4.28
C GLU A 49 8.72 0.19 3.36
N ASN A 50 9.09 1.34 3.91
CA ASN A 50 9.93 2.35 3.25
C ASN A 50 11.39 1.89 3.00
N HIS A 51 11.83 0.77 3.58
CA HIS A 51 13.16 0.18 3.40
C HIS A 51 13.21 -0.92 2.32
N THR A 52 12.20 -1.04 1.49
CA THR A 52 12.25 -1.92 0.31
C THR A 52 13.07 -1.29 -0.82
N PRO A 53 13.51 -2.06 -1.83
CA PRO A 53 14.27 -1.53 -2.97
C PRO A 53 13.57 -0.40 -3.75
N THR A 54 12.24 -0.33 -3.68
CA THR A 54 11.45 0.73 -4.33
C THR A 54 10.92 1.78 -3.36
N GLY A 55 11.36 1.75 -2.10
CA GLY A 55 10.91 2.68 -1.08
C GLY A 55 9.44 2.52 -0.65
N ALA A 56 8.76 1.42 -1.01
CA ALA A 56 7.38 1.15 -0.61
C ALA A 56 7.03 -0.34 -0.69
N PHE A 57 6.04 -0.79 0.10
CA PHE A 57 5.60 -2.19 0.21
C PHE A 57 5.14 -2.83 -1.11
N LYS A 58 4.72 -2.01 -2.07
CA LYS A 58 4.11 -2.46 -3.32
C LYS A 58 5.01 -3.40 -4.13
N VAL A 59 6.33 -3.29 -4.01
CA VAL A 59 7.29 -4.14 -4.73
C VAL A 59 7.08 -5.63 -4.43
N ARG A 60 6.64 -5.99 -3.22
CA ARG A 60 6.33 -7.37 -2.84
C ARG A 60 5.21 -7.96 -3.72
N GLY A 61 4.14 -7.19 -3.89
CA GLY A 61 3.03 -7.56 -4.77
C GLY A 61 3.44 -7.61 -6.24
N GLY A 62 4.19 -6.61 -6.71
CA GLY A 62 4.68 -6.57 -8.09
C GLY A 62 5.55 -7.77 -8.46
N LEU A 63 6.43 -8.22 -7.57
CA LEU A 63 7.26 -9.41 -7.78
C LEU A 63 6.41 -10.68 -7.94
N VAL A 64 5.45 -10.91 -7.02
CA VAL A 64 4.61 -12.11 -7.08
C VAL A 64 3.67 -12.08 -8.28
N TYR A 65 3.04 -10.94 -8.55
CA TYR A 65 2.17 -10.77 -9.71
C TYR A 65 2.95 -11.03 -11.01
N THR A 66 4.06 -10.35 -11.21
CA THR A 66 4.83 -10.45 -12.45
C THR A 66 5.33 -11.87 -12.66
N GLN A 67 5.90 -12.51 -11.63
CA GLN A 67 6.41 -13.87 -11.72
C GLN A 67 5.30 -14.88 -12.13
N ARG A 68 4.10 -14.77 -11.55
CA ARG A 68 2.99 -15.68 -11.88
C ARG A 68 2.50 -15.46 -13.31
N HIS A 69 2.32 -14.21 -13.71
CA HIS A 69 1.74 -13.88 -15.02
C HIS A 69 2.73 -14.02 -16.19
N VAL A 70 4.03 -13.93 -15.94
CA VAL A 70 5.05 -14.25 -16.95
C VAL A 70 5.02 -15.72 -17.34
N HIS A 71 4.82 -16.61 -16.38
CA HIS A 71 4.76 -18.05 -16.65
C HIS A 71 3.45 -18.49 -17.30
N ASP A 72 2.33 -17.87 -16.93
CA ASP A 72 1.00 -18.24 -17.44
C ASP A 72 0.77 -17.77 -18.89
N SER A 73 1.45 -16.71 -19.32
CA SER A 73 1.32 -16.15 -20.67
C SER A 73 2.09 -16.94 -21.74
N THR A 74 2.88 -17.93 -21.34
CA THR A 74 3.82 -18.64 -22.22
C THR A 74 3.29 -19.96 -22.77
N ALA A 75 1.99 -20.17 -22.91
CA ALA A 75 1.48 -21.31 -23.69
C ALA A 75 1.91 -21.28 -25.17
N ASP A 76 2.29 -20.07 -25.67
CA ASP A 76 2.91 -19.82 -26.99
C ASP A 76 4.24 -19.05 -26.93
N GLY A 77 4.77 -18.73 -25.75
CA GLY A 77 6.11 -18.17 -25.55
C GLY A 77 6.23 -16.64 -25.64
N THR A 78 5.15 -15.84 -25.61
CA THR A 78 5.27 -14.39 -25.82
C THR A 78 4.52 -13.54 -24.80
N VAL A 79 5.16 -13.19 -23.67
CA VAL A 79 4.75 -12.02 -22.89
C VAL A 79 5.27 -10.78 -23.60
N ARG A 80 4.39 -10.02 -24.25
CA ARG A 80 4.78 -8.77 -24.92
C ARG A 80 5.07 -7.65 -23.95
N GLY A 81 4.57 -7.72 -22.71
CA GLY A 81 4.83 -6.77 -21.65
C GLY A 81 3.62 -6.52 -20.77
N LEU A 82 3.85 -5.80 -19.69
CA LEU A 82 2.83 -5.33 -18.75
C LEU A 82 2.58 -3.84 -18.96
N ILE A 83 1.34 -3.40 -18.72
CA ILE A 83 0.98 -1.99 -18.71
C ILE A 83 0.11 -1.66 -17.50
N SER A 84 0.30 -0.49 -16.90
CA SER A 84 -0.56 0.01 -15.84
C SER A 84 -0.63 1.53 -15.83
N ALA A 85 -1.71 2.09 -15.29
CA ALA A 85 -1.77 3.51 -14.95
C ALA A 85 -1.56 3.70 -13.45
N THR A 86 -0.73 4.69 -13.05
CA THR A 86 -0.42 4.95 -11.65
C THR A 86 0.20 6.32 -11.45
N ARG A 87 0.21 6.82 -10.21
CA ARG A 87 0.92 8.04 -9.84
C ARG A 87 2.28 7.80 -9.16
N GLY A 88 2.65 6.55 -8.80
CA GLY A 88 3.91 6.34 -8.08
C GLY A 88 4.23 4.90 -7.71
N ASN A 89 4.04 4.52 -6.45
CA ASN A 89 4.56 3.27 -5.85
C ASN A 89 4.19 1.99 -6.60
N HIS A 90 2.99 1.91 -7.19
CA HIS A 90 2.58 0.75 -7.98
C HIS A 90 3.39 0.65 -9.28
N GLY A 91 3.64 1.77 -9.96
CA GLY A 91 4.46 1.81 -11.17
C GLY A 91 5.92 1.43 -10.91
N GLN A 92 6.52 1.96 -9.84
CA GLN A 92 7.88 1.59 -9.42
C GLN A 92 7.96 0.09 -9.10
N SER A 93 6.95 -0.46 -8.44
CA SER A 93 6.84 -1.89 -8.13
C SER A 93 6.84 -2.75 -9.39
N LEU A 94 6.02 -2.41 -10.38
CA LEU A 94 5.93 -3.14 -11.64
C LEU A 94 7.21 -3.00 -12.48
N ALA A 95 7.77 -1.78 -12.55
CA ALA A 95 9.02 -1.53 -13.26
C ALA A 95 10.18 -2.35 -12.69
N TYR A 96 10.32 -2.37 -11.35
CA TYR A 96 11.32 -3.20 -10.66
C TYR A 96 11.12 -4.69 -10.95
N ALA A 97 9.88 -5.18 -10.81
CA ALA A 97 9.55 -6.59 -11.06
C ALA A 97 9.75 -6.96 -12.54
N GLY A 98 9.30 -6.12 -13.47
CA GLY A 98 9.52 -6.34 -14.90
C GLY A 98 10.99 -6.47 -15.25
N ARG A 99 11.85 -5.57 -14.72
CA ARG A 99 13.31 -5.67 -14.87
C ARG A 99 13.87 -6.97 -14.29
N ALA A 100 13.38 -7.38 -13.13
CA ALA A 100 13.83 -8.60 -12.42
C ALA A 100 13.53 -9.87 -13.23
N PHE A 101 12.40 -9.92 -13.93
CA PHE A 101 11.97 -11.09 -14.70
C PHE A 101 12.15 -10.94 -16.23
N GLY A 102 12.76 -9.85 -16.70
CA GLY A 102 13.00 -9.61 -18.11
C GLY A 102 11.72 -9.29 -18.92
N VAL A 103 10.69 -8.71 -18.27
CA VAL A 103 9.40 -8.35 -18.88
C VAL A 103 9.34 -6.85 -19.11
N PRO A 104 9.07 -6.38 -20.34
CA PRO A 104 8.84 -4.95 -20.61
C PRO A 104 7.64 -4.43 -19.80
N VAL A 105 7.80 -3.23 -19.22
CA VAL A 105 6.74 -2.57 -18.46
C VAL A 105 6.50 -1.17 -19.00
N THR A 106 5.26 -0.89 -19.39
CA THR A 106 4.79 0.45 -19.77
C THR A 106 3.98 1.03 -18.63
N ILE A 107 4.29 2.24 -18.20
CA ILE A 107 3.53 2.96 -17.17
C ILE A 107 2.97 4.25 -17.76
N VAL A 108 1.66 4.43 -17.60
CA VAL A 108 0.98 5.66 -17.99
C VAL A 108 0.70 6.49 -16.74
N VAL A 109 1.12 7.75 -16.75
CA VAL A 109 0.88 8.72 -15.69
C VAL A 109 0.16 9.94 -16.22
N PRO A 110 -0.68 10.63 -15.44
CA PRO A 110 -1.30 11.88 -15.88
C PRO A 110 -0.27 13.01 -15.99
N HIS A 111 -0.57 14.02 -16.80
CA HIS A 111 0.22 15.24 -16.84
C HIS A 111 0.29 15.88 -15.43
N GLY A 112 1.46 16.44 -15.11
CA GLY A 112 1.71 17.03 -13.79
C GLY A 112 1.94 16.00 -12.65
N ASN A 113 2.17 14.73 -13.01
CA ASN A 113 2.61 13.75 -12.01
C ASN A 113 3.99 14.12 -11.43
N SER A 114 4.27 13.66 -10.21
CA SER A 114 5.55 13.89 -9.52
C SER A 114 6.77 13.60 -10.39
N PRO A 115 7.66 14.59 -10.65
CA PRO A 115 8.88 14.37 -11.41
C PRO A 115 9.79 13.31 -10.79
N ASP A 116 9.89 13.29 -9.45
CA ASP A 116 10.74 12.34 -8.71
C ASP A 116 10.22 10.91 -8.85
N LYS A 117 8.90 10.71 -8.73
CA LYS A 117 8.25 9.40 -8.95
C LYS A 117 8.38 8.95 -10.41
N ASN A 118 8.25 9.88 -11.38
CA ASN A 118 8.45 9.58 -12.80
C ASN A 118 9.90 9.16 -13.09
N ALA A 119 10.88 9.88 -12.52
CA ALA A 119 12.29 9.54 -12.65
C ALA A 119 12.61 8.17 -12.06
N ALA A 120 12.05 7.84 -10.89
CA ALA A 120 12.22 6.54 -10.26
C ALA A 120 11.64 5.39 -11.11
N MET A 121 10.44 5.54 -11.69
CA MET A 121 9.86 4.54 -12.58
C MET A 121 10.73 4.28 -13.81
N ARG A 122 11.25 5.35 -14.44
CA ARG A 122 12.21 5.23 -15.57
C ARG A 122 13.51 4.57 -15.14
N ALA A 123 14.06 4.91 -13.97
CA ALA A 123 15.29 4.33 -13.44
C ALA A 123 15.16 2.82 -13.15
N PHE A 124 13.98 2.36 -12.76
CA PHE A 124 13.67 0.94 -12.62
C PHE A 124 13.41 0.23 -13.96
N GLY A 125 13.33 0.95 -15.07
CA GLY A 125 13.26 0.38 -16.41
C GLY A 125 11.89 0.44 -17.09
N ALA A 126 10.94 1.22 -16.57
CA ALA A 126 9.65 1.41 -17.22
C ALA A 126 9.77 2.31 -18.46
N ASP A 127 9.04 1.96 -19.52
CA ASP A 127 8.62 2.88 -20.56
C ASP A 127 7.50 3.77 -20.00
N LEU A 128 7.81 5.04 -19.69
CA LEU A 128 6.89 5.96 -19.03
C LEU A 128 6.26 6.91 -20.05
N ILE A 129 4.94 6.87 -20.14
CA ILE A 129 4.10 7.72 -20.97
C ILE A 129 3.34 8.70 -20.08
N GLU A 130 3.49 10.01 -20.34
CA GLU A 130 2.74 11.06 -19.68
C GLU A 130 1.54 11.42 -20.55
N GLU A 131 0.33 10.97 -20.19
CA GLU A 131 -0.88 11.16 -20.97
C GLU A 131 -2.11 11.21 -20.06
N GLY A 132 -3.03 12.13 -20.40
CA GLY A 132 -4.27 12.33 -19.66
C GLY A 132 -4.19 13.50 -18.65
N ARG A 133 -5.31 14.20 -18.51
CA ARG A 133 -5.45 15.33 -17.58
C ARG A 133 -5.53 14.93 -16.10
N ASP A 134 -5.92 13.66 -15.85
CA ASP A 134 -6.09 13.08 -14.52
C ASP A 134 -5.81 11.57 -14.55
N PHE A 135 -5.85 10.93 -13.38
CA PHE A 135 -5.62 9.49 -13.26
C PHE A 135 -6.60 8.64 -14.09
N GLN A 136 -7.86 9.04 -14.19
CA GLN A 136 -8.85 8.28 -14.95
C GLN A 136 -8.56 8.32 -16.45
N ALA A 137 -8.21 9.49 -16.99
CA ALA A 137 -7.80 9.64 -18.39
C ALA A 137 -6.51 8.84 -18.68
N ALA A 138 -5.53 8.86 -17.79
CA ALA A 138 -4.33 8.03 -17.92
C ALA A 138 -4.66 6.53 -17.93
N ARG A 139 -5.61 6.08 -17.10
CA ARG A 139 -6.06 4.69 -17.06
C ARG A 139 -6.80 4.27 -18.33
N GLU A 140 -7.64 5.15 -18.88
CA GLU A 140 -8.33 4.91 -20.17
C GLU A 140 -7.33 4.80 -21.31
N HIS A 141 -6.33 5.68 -21.35
CA HIS A 141 -5.24 5.62 -22.32
C HIS A 141 -4.42 4.33 -22.17
N ALA A 142 -4.07 3.94 -20.95
CA ALA A 142 -3.38 2.68 -20.70
C ALA A 142 -4.20 1.47 -21.20
N GLY A 143 -5.53 1.48 -21.01
CA GLY A 143 -6.42 0.44 -21.51
C GLY A 143 -6.44 0.37 -23.05
N ALA A 144 -6.45 1.50 -23.73
CA ALA A 144 -6.36 1.56 -25.19
C ALA A 144 -5.02 1.00 -25.71
N LEU A 145 -3.91 1.42 -25.10
CA LEU A 145 -2.57 0.92 -25.43
C LEU A 145 -2.39 -0.57 -25.13
N ALA A 146 -3.04 -1.08 -24.06
CA ALA A 146 -3.02 -2.51 -23.74
C ALA A 146 -3.57 -3.34 -24.91
N VAL A 147 -4.68 -2.90 -25.50
CA VAL A 147 -5.28 -3.57 -26.67
C VAL A 147 -4.43 -3.37 -27.92
N GLU A 148 -3.99 -2.14 -28.19
CA GLU A 148 -3.20 -1.81 -29.40
C GLU A 148 -1.87 -2.56 -29.47
N ARG A 149 -1.17 -2.66 -28.32
CA ARG A 149 0.18 -3.24 -28.25
C ARG A 149 0.19 -4.68 -27.74
N ASP A 150 -0.98 -5.27 -27.50
CA ASP A 150 -1.14 -6.62 -26.91
C ASP A 150 -0.36 -6.75 -25.59
N LEU A 151 -0.55 -5.78 -24.68
CA LEU A 151 0.07 -5.76 -23.37
C LEU A 151 -0.95 -6.21 -22.31
N GLN A 152 -0.46 -6.88 -21.28
CA GLN A 152 -1.31 -7.26 -20.15
C GLN A 152 -1.53 -6.07 -19.21
N MET A 153 -2.79 -5.64 -19.06
CA MET A 153 -3.16 -4.60 -18.11
C MET A 153 -3.07 -5.11 -16.69
N VAL A 154 -2.23 -4.47 -15.87
CA VAL A 154 -2.09 -4.80 -14.43
C VAL A 154 -3.03 -3.92 -13.63
N PRO A 155 -4.00 -4.50 -12.91
CA PRO A 155 -4.94 -3.72 -12.09
C PRO A 155 -4.25 -3.22 -10.82
N SER A 156 -4.82 -2.18 -10.19
CA SER A 156 -4.33 -1.65 -8.91
C SER A 156 -4.64 -2.55 -7.70
N PHE A 157 -5.58 -3.50 -7.86
CA PHE A 157 -5.91 -4.56 -6.91
C PHE A 157 -6.02 -5.90 -7.63
N HIS A 158 -5.37 -6.93 -7.09
CA HIS A 158 -5.41 -8.31 -7.61
C HIS A 158 -5.00 -9.29 -6.49
N PRO A 159 -5.56 -10.51 -6.40
CA PRO A 159 -5.17 -11.49 -5.38
C PRO A 159 -3.67 -11.77 -5.32
N ASP A 160 -2.96 -11.83 -6.46
CA ASP A 160 -1.51 -12.04 -6.49
C ASP A 160 -0.72 -10.84 -5.98
N LEU A 161 -1.23 -9.60 -6.18
CA LEU A 161 -0.65 -8.42 -5.53
C LEU A 161 -0.83 -8.52 -4.01
N VAL A 162 -2.01 -8.93 -3.54
CA VAL A 162 -2.29 -9.12 -2.10
C VAL A 162 -1.42 -10.20 -1.51
N LEU A 163 -1.24 -11.33 -2.21
CA LEU A 163 -0.38 -12.43 -1.76
C LEU A 163 1.07 -11.99 -1.56
N GLY A 164 1.63 -11.23 -2.51
CA GLY A 164 2.99 -10.69 -2.34
C GLY A 164 3.09 -9.72 -1.16
N VAL A 165 2.10 -8.84 -1.01
CA VAL A 165 2.01 -7.90 0.10
C VAL A 165 1.86 -8.61 1.45
N ALA A 166 1.17 -9.76 1.49
CA ALA A 166 0.99 -10.57 2.70
C ALA A 166 2.32 -11.04 3.32
N THR A 167 3.41 -11.03 2.57
CA THR A 167 4.74 -11.39 3.09
C THR A 167 5.21 -10.44 4.19
N TYR A 168 4.97 -9.11 4.08
CA TYR A 168 5.32 -8.20 5.17
C TYR A 168 4.39 -8.33 6.39
N ALA A 169 3.11 -8.60 6.16
CA ALA A 169 2.16 -8.82 7.25
C ALA A 169 2.57 -10.05 8.07
N ARG A 170 3.00 -11.14 7.40
CA ARG A 170 3.58 -12.31 8.04
C ARG A 170 4.85 -11.98 8.83
N GLU A 171 5.77 -11.21 8.24
CA GLU A 171 6.97 -10.75 8.93
C GLU A 171 6.62 -9.97 10.21
N LEU A 172 5.67 -9.03 10.15
CA LEU A 172 5.22 -8.25 11.30
C LEU A 172 4.63 -9.13 12.39
N MET A 173 3.65 -9.96 12.04
CA MET A 173 2.89 -10.76 13.01
C MET A 173 3.69 -11.91 13.63
N LEU A 174 4.72 -12.42 12.95
CA LEU A 174 5.60 -13.46 13.50
C LEU A 174 6.83 -12.89 14.23
N GLY A 175 7.27 -11.68 13.88
CA GLY A 175 8.48 -11.08 14.41
C GLY A 175 8.26 -10.09 15.55
N ALA A 176 7.04 -9.57 15.72
CA ALA A 176 6.64 -8.79 16.88
C ALA A 176 6.02 -9.70 17.97
N PRO A 177 5.96 -9.28 19.26
CA PRO A 177 5.07 -9.90 20.23
C PRO A 177 3.63 -9.87 19.73
N GLU A 178 2.74 -10.63 20.37
CA GLU A 178 1.31 -10.59 20.05
C GLU A 178 0.78 -9.14 20.11
N LEU A 179 0.31 -8.65 18.98
CA LEU A 179 -0.19 -7.27 18.82
C LEU A 179 -1.71 -7.27 19.07
N ASP A 180 -2.17 -6.32 19.86
CA ASP A 180 -3.62 -6.13 20.09
C ASP A 180 -4.28 -5.53 18.84
N THR A 181 -3.62 -4.57 18.19
CA THR A 181 -4.15 -3.83 17.04
C THR A 181 -3.06 -3.57 16.01
N VAL A 182 -3.40 -3.66 14.71
CA VAL A 182 -2.52 -3.22 13.61
C VAL A 182 -3.24 -2.19 12.74
N TYR A 183 -2.67 -0.98 12.64
CA TYR A 183 -3.17 0.08 11.75
C TYR A 183 -2.51 -0.01 10.38
N VAL A 184 -3.33 -0.01 9.33
CA VAL A 184 -2.89 -0.22 7.94
C VAL A 184 -3.46 0.85 7.02
N PRO A 185 -2.64 1.53 6.20
CA PRO A 185 -3.12 2.46 5.18
C PRO A 185 -4.03 1.78 4.14
N VAL A 186 -5.15 2.41 3.77
CA VAL A 186 -6.07 1.85 2.79
C VAL A 186 -6.24 2.79 1.59
N GLY A 187 -5.56 2.45 0.48
CA GLY A 187 -5.88 2.95 -0.85
C GLY A 187 -6.83 1.97 -1.56
N MET A 188 -6.31 1.18 -2.51
CA MET A 188 -7.09 0.11 -3.17
C MET A 188 -7.29 -1.15 -2.32
N GLY A 189 -6.74 -1.22 -1.12
CA GLY A 189 -7.03 -2.28 -0.15
C GLY A 189 -6.00 -3.43 -0.06
N SER A 190 -4.98 -3.52 -0.92
CA SER A 190 -4.04 -4.67 -0.89
C SER A 190 -3.34 -4.85 0.46
N GLY A 191 -2.96 -3.75 1.14
CA GLY A 191 -2.30 -3.80 2.45
C GLY A 191 -3.21 -4.33 3.55
N VAL A 192 -4.40 -3.76 3.70
CA VAL A 192 -5.35 -4.17 4.74
C VAL A 192 -5.86 -5.60 4.51
N CYS A 193 -6.20 -5.97 3.26
CA CYS A 193 -6.60 -7.34 2.91
C CYS A 193 -5.49 -8.36 3.22
N ALA A 194 -4.24 -8.01 2.95
CA ALA A 194 -3.10 -8.86 3.28
C ALA A 194 -2.94 -9.09 4.78
N ASN A 195 -3.08 -8.02 5.59
CA ASN A 195 -3.01 -8.14 7.06
C ASN A 195 -4.18 -8.95 7.62
N ILE A 196 -5.41 -8.75 7.12
CA ILE A 196 -6.58 -9.56 7.49
C ILE A 196 -6.33 -11.04 7.18
N ALA A 197 -5.90 -11.35 5.95
CA ALA A 197 -5.67 -12.73 5.53
C ALA A 197 -4.58 -13.42 6.37
N VAL A 198 -3.48 -12.74 6.65
CA VAL A 198 -2.39 -13.30 7.47
C VAL A 198 -2.83 -13.51 8.92
N ARG A 199 -3.52 -12.53 9.54
CA ARG A 199 -4.11 -12.67 10.87
C ARG A 199 -4.99 -13.92 10.96
N ASP A 200 -5.88 -14.12 9.97
CA ASP A 200 -6.80 -15.26 9.92
C ASP A 200 -6.07 -16.61 9.71
N LEU A 201 -5.05 -16.63 8.81
CA LEU A 201 -4.23 -17.82 8.58
C LEU A 201 -3.41 -18.23 9.80
N LEU A 202 -2.95 -17.28 10.60
CA LEU A 202 -2.20 -17.52 11.82
C LEU A 202 -3.11 -17.77 13.04
N GLY A 203 -4.43 -17.54 12.90
CA GLY A 203 -5.39 -17.72 14.00
C GLY A 203 -5.22 -16.71 15.12
N LEU A 204 -4.78 -15.49 14.80
CA LEU A 204 -4.55 -14.43 15.78
C LEU A 204 -5.83 -13.63 16.08
N ASP A 205 -5.93 -13.08 17.27
CA ASP A 205 -7.04 -12.22 17.70
C ASP A 205 -6.78 -10.72 17.42
N THR A 206 -5.65 -10.38 16.79
CA THR A 206 -5.24 -9.02 16.47
C THR A 206 -6.31 -8.26 15.67
N GLU A 207 -6.72 -7.10 16.15
CA GLU A 207 -7.60 -6.20 15.40
C GLU A 207 -6.87 -5.57 14.22
N ILE A 208 -7.41 -5.69 13.00
CA ILE A 208 -6.91 -4.98 11.83
C ILE A 208 -7.77 -3.74 11.59
N VAL A 209 -7.14 -2.57 11.68
CA VAL A 209 -7.77 -1.25 11.51
C VAL A 209 -7.28 -0.63 10.23
N GLY A 210 -8.21 -0.38 9.30
CA GLY A 210 -7.91 0.38 8.09
C GLY A 210 -7.92 1.88 8.35
N VAL A 211 -6.98 2.62 7.74
CA VAL A 211 -6.93 4.09 7.86
C VAL A 211 -7.03 4.73 6.48
N VAL A 212 -7.95 5.67 6.32
CA VAL A 212 -8.21 6.44 5.11
C VAL A 212 -8.18 7.94 5.38
N ALA A 213 -8.00 8.75 4.34
CA ALA A 213 -8.17 10.20 4.47
C ALA A 213 -9.65 10.58 4.54
N GLU A 214 -10.01 11.55 5.38
CA GLU A 214 -11.38 12.10 5.47
C GLU A 214 -11.90 12.62 4.12
N ARG A 215 -11.00 13.19 3.31
CA ARG A 215 -11.31 13.72 1.98
C ARG A 215 -11.31 12.67 0.87
N ALA A 216 -11.01 11.38 1.22
CA ALA A 216 -11.13 10.21 0.35
C ALA A 216 -11.86 9.07 1.07
N PRO A 217 -13.12 9.25 1.50
CA PRO A 217 -13.80 8.36 2.45
C PRO A 217 -14.44 7.14 1.82
N ALA A 218 -14.27 6.87 0.53
CA ALA A 218 -15.02 5.83 -0.21
C ALA A 218 -14.97 4.45 0.47
N THR A 219 -13.80 4.03 1.01
CA THR A 219 -13.68 2.76 1.73
C THR A 219 -14.40 2.80 3.08
N ALA A 220 -14.33 3.91 3.83
CA ALA A 220 -15.05 4.03 5.11
C ALA A 220 -16.57 4.01 4.91
N LEU A 221 -17.07 4.71 3.88
CA LEU A 221 -18.46 4.69 3.50
C LEU A 221 -18.90 3.30 3.05
N SER A 222 -18.07 2.61 2.27
CA SER A 222 -18.33 1.23 1.82
C SER A 222 -18.41 0.26 2.99
N PHE A 223 -17.48 0.37 3.94
CA PHE A 223 -17.48 -0.46 5.16
C PHE A 223 -18.73 -0.25 5.99
N ALA A 224 -19.11 1.01 6.22
CA ALA A 224 -20.32 1.35 6.97
C ALA A 224 -21.63 0.90 6.26
N ALA A 225 -21.65 0.97 4.93
CA ALA A 225 -22.82 0.58 4.12
C ALA A 225 -22.92 -0.94 3.90
N GLY A 226 -21.86 -1.70 4.11
CA GLY A 226 -21.82 -3.14 3.82
C GLY A 226 -21.75 -3.47 2.31
N HIS A 227 -21.45 -2.50 1.45
CA HIS A 227 -21.28 -2.65 0.00
C HIS A 227 -20.44 -1.51 -0.58
N VAL A 228 -20.00 -1.64 -1.83
CA VAL A 228 -19.19 -0.60 -2.49
C VAL A 228 -19.95 0.72 -2.61
N VAL A 229 -19.34 1.79 -2.14
CA VAL A 229 -19.78 3.18 -2.29
C VAL A 229 -18.66 3.98 -2.95
N ASN A 230 -18.95 4.60 -4.09
CA ASN A 230 -18.03 5.50 -4.77
C ASN A 230 -18.25 6.93 -4.30
N THR A 231 -17.21 7.76 -4.38
CA THR A 231 -17.26 9.21 -4.14
C THR A 231 -16.88 9.99 -5.39
N ASP A 232 -17.31 11.24 -5.48
CA ASP A 232 -17.01 12.09 -6.64
C ASP A 232 -15.56 12.59 -6.63
N THR A 233 -14.99 12.80 -5.46
CA THR A 233 -13.64 13.33 -5.25
C THR A 233 -12.82 12.47 -4.29
N ALA A 234 -11.49 12.68 -4.31
CA ALA A 234 -10.52 12.14 -3.36
C ALA A 234 -9.37 13.16 -3.22
N ASP A 235 -9.72 14.40 -2.87
CA ASP A 235 -8.82 15.56 -2.86
C ASP A 235 -8.06 15.63 -1.53
N THR A 236 -7.00 14.85 -1.40
CA THR A 236 -6.14 14.75 -0.22
C THR A 236 -4.67 14.76 -0.62
N MET A 237 -3.79 15.33 0.20
CA MET A 237 -2.35 15.26 0.02
C MET A 237 -1.81 13.82 0.17
N ILE A 238 -2.62 12.89 0.70
CA ILE A 238 -2.23 11.50 0.98
C ILE A 238 -2.50 10.63 -0.27
N ASP A 239 -1.74 10.85 -1.34
CA ASP A 239 -1.96 10.29 -2.67
C ASP A 239 -2.15 8.76 -2.73
N GLY A 240 -1.42 8.01 -1.90
CA GLY A 240 -1.51 6.53 -1.87
C GLY A 240 -2.78 5.99 -1.24
N VAL A 241 -3.59 6.84 -0.56
CA VAL A 241 -4.92 6.49 -0.05
C VAL A 241 -6.05 7.29 -0.73
N ALA A 242 -5.73 8.11 -1.73
CA ALA A 242 -6.69 8.90 -2.50
C ALA A 242 -7.52 7.99 -3.45
N CYS A 243 -8.46 7.25 -2.90
CA CYS A 243 -9.31 6.31 -3.61
C CYS A 243 -10.77 6.76 -3.57
N ARG A 244 -11.38 7.01 -4.75
CA ARG A 244 -12.81 7.36 -4.87
C ARG A 244 -13.69 6.21 -5.36
N ALA A 245 -13.09 5.17 -5.93
CA ALA A 245 -13.79 3.99 -6.45
C ALA A 245 -13.06 2.73 -5.99
N PRO A 246 -13.39 2.21 -4.80
CA PRO A 246 -12.73 1.03 -4.25
C PRO A 246 -13.07 -0.23 -5.04
N ASP A 247 -12.17 -1.20 -5.02
CA ASP A 247 -12.37 -2.51 -5.63
C ASP A 247 -13.39 -3.34 -4.84
N ALA A 248 -14.31 -4.01 -5.53
CA ALA A 248 -15.40 -4.75 -4.90
C ALA A 248 -14.89 -5.94 -4.05
N ALA A 249 -13.88 -6.67 -4.55
CA ALA A 249 -13.31 -7.79 -3.81
C ALA A 249 -12.52 -7.32 -2.58
N ALA A 250 -11.85 -6.15 -2.69
CA ALA A 250 -11.19 -5.53 -1.54
C ALA A 250 -12.22 -5.13 -0.47
N ILE A 251 -13.33 -4.50 -0.85
CA ILE A 251 -14.38 -4.10 0.09
C ILE A 251 -15.02 -5.30 0.76
N GLU A 252 -15.30 -6.37 0.04
CA GLU A 252 -15.82 -7.62 0.62
C GLU A 252 -14.88 -8.17 1.71
N ALA A 253 -13.57 -8.24 1.42
CA ALA A 253 -12.57 -8.70 2.38
C ALA A 253 -12.45 -7.76 3.60
N ILE A 254 -12.51 -6.44 3.38
CA ILE A 254 -12.44 -5.42 4.45
C ILE A 254 -13.67 -5.52 5.36
N ILE A 255 -14.87 -5.62 4.80
CA ILE A 255 -16.12 -5.77 5.59
C ILE A 255 -16.08 -7.04 6.42
N ALA A 256 -15.55 -8.14 5.86
CA ALA A 256 -15.49 -9.42 6.55
C ALA A 256 -14.44 -9.47 7.67
N GLY A 257 -13.34 -8.71 7.56
CA GLY A 257 -12.16 -8.95 8.40
C GLY A 257 -11.57 -7.75 9.13
N ALA A 258 -11.85 -6.52 8.73
CA ALA A 258 -11.40 -5.33 9.46
C ALA A 258 -12.26 -5.11 10.72
N ALA A 259 -11.62 -4.69 11.81
CA ALA A 259 -12.33 -4.32 13.03
C ALA A 259 -13.09 -3.00 12.83
N ARG A 260 -12.49 -2.04 12.15
CA ARG A 260 -13.05 -0.72 11.83
C ARG A 260 -12.21 0.01 10.78
N ILE A 261 -12.77 1.10 10.26
CA ILE A 261 -12.06 2.03 9.36
C ILE A 261 -12.03 3.41 10.02
N VAL A 262 -10.82 3.93 10.24
CA VAL A 262 -10.57 5.25 10.82
C VAL A 262 -10.34 6.26 9.70
N GLN A 263 -10.97 7.42 9.81
CA GLN A 263 -10.77 8.55 8.91
C GLN A 263 -9.89 9.60 9.59
N VAL A 264 -8.89 10.11 8.88
CA VAL A 264 -7.95 11.12 9.40
C VAL A 264 -7.85 12.31 8.47
N SER A 265 -7.65 13.49 9.05
CA SER A 265 -7.43 14.70 8.26
C SER A 265 -6.00 14.75 7.68
N ASP A 266 -5.81 15.58 6.66
CA ASP A 266 -4.49 15.85 6.08
C ASP A 266 -3.54 16.47 7.12
N GLU A 267 -4.05 17.33 8.01
CA GLU A 267 -3.30 17.95 9.10
C GLU A 267 -2.76 16.89 10.08
N LEU A 268 -3.61 15.97 10.53
CA LEU A 268 -3.19 14.90 11.45
C LEU A 268 -2.17 13.98 10.79
N CYS A 269 -2.31 13.75 9.48
CA CYS A 269 -1.32 13.00 8.72
C CYS A 269 0.02 13.73 8.61
N ALA A 270 0.03 15.07 8.40
CA ALA A 270 1.25 15.88 8.42
C ALA A 270 1.93 15.82 9.81
N ASP A 271 1.16 15.89 10.90
CA ASP A 271 1.67 15.67 12.26
C ASP A 271 2.30 14.29 12.43
N ALA A 272 1.68 13.25 11.88
CA ALA A 272 2.21 11.89 11.93
C ALA A 272 3.52 11.74 11.14
N VAL A 273 3.69 12.43 9.98
CA VAL A 273 4.97 12.49 9.26
C VAL A 273 6.07 13.08 10.15
N ARG A 274 5.81 14.24 10.78
CA ARG A 274 6.75 14.89 11.69
C ARG A 274 7.09 14.02 12.89
N MET A 275 6.07 13.39 13.50
CA MET A 275 6.27 12.50 14.66
C MET A 275 7.12 11.28 14.30
N LEU A 276 6.84 10.59 13.19
CA LEU A 276 7.66 9.46 12.73
C LEU A 276 9.11 9.88 12.50
N PHE A 277 9.33 11.00 11.83
CA PHE A 277 10.69 11.50 11.65
C PHE A 277 11.39 11.80 12.99
N ALA A 278 10.73 12.51 13.88
CA ALA A 278 11.31 12.89 15.18
C ALA A 278 11.60 11.70 16.09
N THR A 279 10.76 10.66 16.06
CA THR A 279 10.84 9.52 17.00
C THR A 279 11.61 8.32 16.45
N THR A 280 11.74 8.21 15.11
CA THR A 280 12.37 7.04 14.47
C THR A 280 13.52 7.42 13.54
N HIS A 281 13.69 8.70 13.19
CA HIS A 281 14.61 9.20 12.15
C HIS A 281 14.40 8.52 10.78
N ASN A 282 13.20 8.00 10.54
CA ASN A 282 12.77 7.49 9.26
C ASN A 282 11.81 8.47 8.60
N MET A 283 11.92 8.59 7.28
CA MET A 283 11.11 9.52 6.50
C MET A 283 9.99 8.76 5.80
N PRO A 284 8.72 8.94 6.22
CA PRO A 284 7.56 8.43 5.49
C PRO A 284 7.12 9.44 4.42
N GLU A 285 6.53 8.93 3.33
CA GLU A 285 5.56 9.73 2.58
C GLU A 285 4.23 9.86 3.37
N PRO A 286 3.31 10.80 3.03
CA PRO A 286 2.03 10.92 3.75
C PRO A 286 1.28 9.58 3.86
N SER A 287 1.21 8.79 2.79
CA SER A 287 0.60 7.44 2.83
C SER A 287 1.32 6.47 3.77
N GLY A 288 2.63 6.67 3.98
CA GLY A 288 3.43 5.89 4.92
C GLY A 288 3.19 6.27 6.38
N ALA A 289 2.70 7.49 6.63
CA ALA A 289 2.42 8.02 7.96
C ALA A 289 0.96 7.86 8.40
N VAL A 290 0.04 7.62 7.46
CA VAL A 290 -1.40 7.62 7.74
C VAL A 290 -1.80 6.56 8.78
N ALA A 291 -1.08 5.44 8.88
CA ALA A 291 -1.31 4.43 9.92
C ALA A 291 -1.06 5.02 11.33
N LEU A 292 0.01 5.81 11.51
CA LEU A 292 0.23 6.53 12.76
C LEU A 292 -0.84 7.60 13.01
N ALA A 293 -1.29 8.30 11.97
CA ALA A 293 -2.39 9.26 12.11
C ALA A 293 -3.67 8.59 12.63
N GLY A 294 -3.99 7.37 12.14
CA GLY A 294 -5.09 6.57 12.67
C GLY A 294 -4.92 6.18 14.14
N LEU A 295 -3.71 5.77 14.53
CA LEU A 295 -3.38 5.49 15.93
C LEU A 295 -3.50 6.75 16.79
N LEU A 296 -3.07 7.91 16.31
CA LEU A 296 -3.20 9.19 17.03
C LEU A 296 -4.66 9.57 17.25
N ALA A 297 -5.52 9.34 16.27
CA ALA A 297 -6.97 9.61 16.39
C ALA A 297 -7.65 8.71 17.44
N GLU A 298 -7.11 7.52 17.71
CA GLU A 298 -7.62 6.55 18.70
C GLU A 298 -6.71 6.36 19.90
N ARG A 299 -5.77 7.28 20.14
CA ARG A 299 -4.70 7.15 21.12
C ARG A 299 -5.20 6.72 22.50
N ASP A 300 -6.30 7.31 22.98
CA ASP A 300 -6.83 7.03 24.32
C ASP A 300 -7.36 5.60 24.47
N GLN A 301 -7.77 4.97 23.36
CA GLN A 301 -8.24 3.58 23.31
C GLN A 301 -7.09 2.57 23.33
N GLN A 302 -5.87 2.99 23.01
CA GLN A 302 -4.69 2.13 22.86
C GLN A 302 -3.71 2.21 24.04
N GLN A 303 -4.06 2.93 25.12
CA GLN A 303 -3.20 3.09 26.29
C GLN A 303 -2.81 1.76 26.93
N GLY A 304 -1.50 1.53 27.08
CA GLY A 304 -0.93 0.32 27.66
C GLY A 304 -0.96 -0.92 26.75
N GLY A 305 -1.52 -0.80 25.55
CA GLY A 305 -1.58 -1.88 24.56
C GLY A 305 -0.29 -2.07 23.76
N ARG A 306 -0.25 -3.11 22.93
CA ARG A 306 0.77 -3.37 21.91
C ARG A 306 0.18 -3.16 20.51
N VAL A 307 0.70 -2.17 19.81
CA VAL A 307 0.13 -1.71 18.53
C VAL A 307 1.16 -1.83 17.42
N GLY A 308 0.75 -2.38 16.29
CA GLY A 308 1.50 -2.36 15.05
C GLY A 308 1.05 -1.21 14.14
N ILE A 309 1.99 -0.53 13.50
CA ILE A 309 1.71 0.40 12.40
C ILE A 309 2.55 0.03 11.19
N VAL A 310 1.98 0.19 9.98
CA VAL A 310 2.70 -0.05 8.74
C VAL A 310 3.14 1.29 8.15
N MET A 311 4.46 1.58 8.22
CA MET A 311 5.08 2.66 7.46
C MET A 311 5.22 2.19 6.01
N SER A 312 4.18 2.39 5.22
CA SER A 312 3.98 1.72 3.94
C SER A 312 4.88 2.18 2.80
N GLY A 313 5.49 3.38 2.92
CA GLY A 313 6.43 3.91 1.94
C GLY A 313 7.06 5.24 2.38
N GLY A 314 8.12 5.64 1.67
CA GLY A 314 8.89 6.86 1.90
C GLY A 314 9.11 7.73 0.65
N ASN A 315 8.41 7.46 -0.46
CA ASN A 315 8.58 8.18 -1.73
C ASN A 315 7.86 9.54 -1.70
N ILE A 316 8.39 10.47 -0.92
CA ILE A 316 7.87 11.84 -0.79
C ILE A 316 8.69 12.82 -1.62
N ASP A 317 8.04 13.76 -2.29
CA ASP A 317 8.70 14.82 -3.04
C ASP A 317 9.35 15.84 -2.10
N GLY A 318 10.55 16.32 -2.44
CA GLY A 318 11.33 17.23 -1.61
C GLY A 318 10.57 18.49 -1.19
N PRO A 319 9.87 19.23 -2.09
CA PRO A 319 9.07 20.40 -1.72
C PRO A 319 7.95 20.09 -0.72
N MET A 320 7.20 18.99 -0.92
CA MET A 320 6.16 18.55 0.01
C MET A 320 6.72 18.23 1.39
N LEU A 321 7.86 17.52 1.44
CA LEU A 321 8.52 17.23 2.70
C LEU A 321 8.96 18.51 3.41
N ALA A 322 9.57 19.45 2.70
CA ALA A 322 10.02 20.73 3.29
C ALA A 322 8.85 21.52 3.88
N GLU A 323 7.70 21.54 3.20
CA GLU A 323 6.49 22.20 3.69
C GLU A 323 5.94 21.53 4.95
N ILE A 324 5.84 20.19 4.97
CA ILE A 324 5.43 19.43 6.15
C ILE A 324 6.37 19.69 7.33
N MET A 325 7.70 19.62 7.11
CA MET A 325 8.69 19.80 8.18
C MET A 325 8.74 21.25 8.68
N ALA A 326 8.30 22.22 7.89
CA ALA A 326 8.11 23.62 8.31
C ALA A 326 6.86 23.83 9.18
N GLY A 327 6.07 22.80 9.44
CA GLY A 327 4.85 22.86 10.27
C GLY A 327 3.56 23.08 9.48
N ASN A 328 3.62 23.10 8.15
CA ASN A 328 2.45 23.30 7.30
C ASN A 328 1.80 21.97 6.89
N THR A 329 0.59 22.07 6.36
CA THR A 329 -0.10 20.98 5.64
C THR A 329 -0.16 21.38 4.17
N PRO A 330 0.49 20.62 3.26
CA PRO A 330 0.45 20.91 1.83
C PRO A 330 -0.97 20.98 1.28
N ALA A 331 -1.24 21.95 0.41
CA ALA A 331 -2.49 22.03 -0.32
C ALA A 331 -2.54 20.97 -1.44
N VAL A 332 -3.75 20.53 -1.81
CA VAL A 332 -4.01 19.55 -2.89
C VAL A 332 -4.33 20.28 -4.19
#